data_1488d35c807a4ee50606732dd038991a
#
_entry.id   1488d35c807a4ee50606732dd038991a
#
_cell.length_a   1.000
_cell.length_b   1.000
_cell.length_c   1.000
_cell.angle_alpha   90.00
_cell.angle_beta   90.00
_cell.angle_gamma   90.00
#
_symmetry.space_group_name_H-M   'P 1'
#
loop_
_entity.id
_entity.type
_entity.pdbx_description
1 polymer ?
#
loop_
_entity_poly.entity_id
_entity_poly.type
_entity_poly.pdbx_seq_one_letter_code
_entity_poly.pdbx_strand_id
1 'polypeptide(L)'
;VDGVLIDNPLLAPCEKELLGFILEDGCSTLRFDRDSKFFVADETVNVAEFIDGALNGDPFGNQSYRKVYDEYFRMYDEGLDQQQIQTRLLNSQDMVIASVAKELLIEKYQITVKAFEDSLTTNDTRLVMYVPKCLMTYQCRKLEEMVKELSAQLEAEKDLQKQIEIIA
;
A
#
# COMPACT_ATOMS: atom_id res chain seq x y z
N VAL A 1 -1.62 19.84 -4.99
CA VAL A 1 -0.71 20.33 -3.97
C VAL A 1 0.35 19.28 -3.72
N ASP A 2 1.53 19.60 -4.15
CA ASP A 2 2.66 18.70 -4.04
C ASP A 2 3.02 18.44 -2.58
N GLY A 3 3.00 17.20 -2.20
CA GLY A 3 3.56 16.74 -0.94
C GLY A 3 2.69 16.87 0.30
N VAL A 4 1.43 17.26 0.20
CA VAL A 4 0.52 17.17 1.35
C VAL A 4 0.07 15.73 1.50
N LEU A 5 0.74 15.02 2.39
CA LEU A 5 0.35 13.69 2.80
C LEU A 5 -0.84 13.81 3.73
N ILE A 6 -2.02 13.51 3.22
CA ILE A 6 -3.23 13.50 4.03
C ILE A 6 -3.33 12.13 4.68
N ASP A 7 -3.14 12.06 6.00
CA ASP A 7 -3.43 10.87 6.77
C ASP A 7 -4.96 10.71 6.81
N ASN A 8 -5.47 9.90 5.91
CA ASN A 8 -6.91 9.65 5.82
C ASN A 8 -7.26 8.32 6.51
N PRO A 9 -8.05 8.36 7.60
CA PRO A 9 -8.44 7.14 8.31
C PRO A 9 -9.15 6.09 7.43
N LEU A 10 -9.78 6.50 6.33
CA LEU A 10 -10.42 5.58 5.40
C LEU A 10 -9.42 4.82 4.53
N LEU A 11 -8.25 5.40 4.30
CA LEU A 11 -7.19 4.80 3.49
C LEU A 11 -6.19 3.99 4.32
N ALA A 12 -6.00 4.34 5.58
CA ALA A 12 -4.99 3.73 6.45
C ALA A 12 -5.10 2.19 6.53
N PRO A 13 -6.29 1.57 6.65
CA PRO A 13 -6.37 0.10 6.65
C PRO A 13 -5.86 -0.55 5.37
N CYS A 14 -6.11 0.04 4.21
CA CYS A 14 -5.61 -0.46 2.92
C CYS A 14 -4.09 -0.28 2.81
N GLU A 15 -3.57 0.87 3.26
CA GLU A 15 -2.14 1.13 3.31
C GLU A 15 -1.41 0.15 4.22
N LYS A 16 -1.99 -0.14 5.38
CA LYS A 16 -1.47 -1.13 6.33
C LYS A 16 -1.41 -2.52 5.69
N GLU A 17 -2.46 -2.92 5.00
CA GLU A 17 -2.53 -4.23 4.34
C GLU A 17 -1.52 -4.36 3.22
N LEU A 18 -1.40 -3.34 2.36
CA LEU A 18 -0.40 -3.31 1.30
C LEU A 18 1.02 -3.35 1.84
N LEU A 19 1.30 -2.57 2.87
CA LEU A 19 2.60 -2.57 3.52
C LEU A 19 2.90 -3.94 4.15
N GLY A 20 1.90 -4.58 4.74
CA GLY A 20 2.02 -5.94 5.27
C GLY A 20 2.47 -6.94 4.21
N PHE A 21 1.87 -6.90 3.02
CA PHE A 21 2.29 -7.75 1.90
C PHE A 21 3.74 -7.48 1.50
N ILE A 22 4.16 -6.22 1.45
CA ILE A 22 5.55 -5.85 1.13
C ILE A 22 6.52 -6.39 2.17
N LEU A 23 6.23 -6.22 3.45
CA LEU A 23 7.11 -6.63 4.54
C LEU A 23 7.19 -8.14 4.70
N GLU A 24 6.08 -8.85 4.49
CA GLU A 24 6.06 -10.32 4.60
C GLU A 24 6.55 -11.02 3.34
N ASP A 25 6.10 -10.60 2.19
CA ASP A 25 6.26 -11.33 0.93
C ASP A 25 6.80 -10.46 -0.21
N GLY A 26 7.42 -9.32 0.08
CA GLY A 26 7.84 -8.36 -0.94
C GLY A 26 8.73 -8.93 -2.03
N CYS A 27 9.66 -9.82 -1.68
CA CYS A 27 10.55 -10.48 -2.64
C CYS A 27 9.95 -11.75 -3.26
N SER A 28 8.75 -12.15 -2.85
CA SER A 28 8.06 -13.32 -3.42
C SER A 28 7.53 -13.01 -4.81
N THR A 29 7.72 -13.93 -5.76
CA THR A 29 7.26 -13.77 -7.14
C THR A 29 5.75 -13.94 -7.23
N LEU A 30 5.09 -13.01 -7.92
CA LEU A 30 3.69 -13.14 -8.30
C LEU A 30 3.60 -13.92 -9.61
N ARG A 31 2.91 -15.06 -9.57
CA ARG A 31 2.71 -15.92 -10.73
C ARG A 31 1.28 -15.82 -11.22
N PHE A 32 1.05 -14.90 -12.15
CA PHE A 32 -0.25 -14.71 -12.75
C PHE A 32 -0.54 -15.78 -13.80
N ASP A 33 -1.79 -16.25 -13.86
CA ASP A 33 -2.25 -17.13 -14.93
C ASP A 33 -2.25 -16.40 -16.27
N ARG A 34 -2.11 -17.16 -17.36
CA ARG A 34 -2.08 -16.58 -18.72
C ARG A 34 -3.33 -15.77 -19.07
N ASP A 35 -4.45 -16.12 -18.48
CA ASP A 35 -5.73 -15.42 -18.68
C ASP A 35 -5.86 -14.14 -17.82
N SER A 36 -4.91 -13.90 -16.93
CA SER A 36 -4.92 -12.70 -16.10
C SER A 36 -4.52 -11.45 -16.90
N LYS A 37 -5.21 -10.35 -16.67
CA LYS A 37 -4.84 -9.05 -17.24
C LYS A 37 -3.46 -8.54 -16.79
N PHE A 38 -2.92 -9.11 -15.72
CA PHE A 38 -1.60 -8.77 -15.19
C PHE A 38 -0.49 -9.66 -15.73
N PHE A 39 -0.84 -10.68 -16.52
CA PHE A 39 0.14 -11.59 -17.10
C PHE A 39 0.93 -10.88 -18.21
N VAL A 40 2.25 -10.96 -18.12
CA VAL A 40 3.17 -10.50 -19.17
C VAL A 40 4.10 -11.67 -19.49
N ALA A 41 4.13 -12.07 -20.75
CA ALA A 41 4.96 -13.18 -21.21
C ALA A 41 6.45 -12.86 -21.00
N ASP A 42 7.20 -13.84 -20.50
CA ASP A 42 8.64 -13.76 -20.26
C ASP A 42 9.09 -12.73 -19.21
N GLU A 43 8.14 -12.16 -18.46
CA GLU A 43 8.44 -11.26 -17.37
C GLU A 43 8.01 -11.85 -16.03
N THR A 44 8.82 -11.64 -15.00
CA THR A 44 8.50 -11.95 -13.61
C THR A 44 8.48 -10.67 -12.80
N VAL A 45 7.52 -10.57 -11.88
CA VAL A 45 7.41 -9.45 -10.96
C VAL A 45 7.22 -9.98 -9.55
N ASN A 46 7.86 -9.36 -8.57
CA ASN A 46 7.60 -9.69 -7.18
C ASN A 46 6.53 -8.77 -6.58
N VAL A 47 6.10 -9.08 -5.36
CA VAL A 47 5.05 -8.32 -4.66
C VAL A 47 5.45 -6.85 -4.50
N ALA A 48 6.68 -6.59 -4.05
CA ALA A 48 7.16 -5.22 -3.82
C ALA A 48 7.17 -4.40 -5.10
N GLU A 49 7.71 -4.95 -6.18
CA GLU A 49 7.77 -4.27 -7.49
C GLU A 49 6.38 -4.04 -8.08
N PHE A 50 5.48 -5.01 -7.93
CA PHE A 50 4.11 -4.89 -8.42
C PHE A 50 3.36 -3.75 -7.71
N ILE A 51 3.46 -3.67 -6.39
CA ILE A 51 2.81 -2.63 -5.59
C ILE A 51 3.44 -1.27 -5.88
N ASP A 52 4.77 -1.18 -5.86
CA ASP A 52 5.49 0.08 -6.11
C ASP A 52 5.20 0.64 -7.50
N GLY A 53 5.21 -0.22 -8.50
CA GLY A 53 4.88 0.17 -9.88
C GLY A 53 3.45 0.70 -10.02
N ALA A 54 2.50 0.08 -9.34
CA ALA A 54 1.10 0.50 -9.37
C ALA A 54 0.85 1.80 -8.61
N LEU A 55 1.59 2.06 -7.53
CA LEU A 55 1.52 3.32 -6.79
C LEU A 55 2.16 4.49 -7.55
N ASN A 56 3.06 4.20 -8.45
CA ASN A 56 3.64 5.14 -9.42
C ASN A 56 4.12 6.46 -8.80
N GLY A 57 4.89 6.38 -7.72
CA GLY A 57 5.47 7.54 -7.04
C GLY A 57 4.52 8.26 -6.10
N ASP A 58 3.30 7.75 -5.91
CA ASP A 58 2.33 8.28 -4.96
C ASP A 58 2.10 7.26 -3.82
N PRO A 59 3.05 7.17 -2.89
CA PRO A 59 2.97 6.21 -1.80
C PRO A 59 1.94 6.60 -0.74
N PHE A 60 2.00 5.93 0.38
CA PHE A 60 1.01 6.05 1.45
C PHE A 60 0.90 7.46 2.05
N GLY A 61 -0.33 7.88 2.37
CA GLY A 61 -0.62 9.11 3.07
C GLY A 61 -0.30 9.05 4.56
N ASN A 62 -0.41 7.87 5.18
CA ASN A 62 -0.02 7.68 6.58
C ASN A 62 1.50 7.80 6.71
N GLN A 63 1.96 8.76 7.49
CA GLN A 63 3.39 9.07 7.61
C GLN A 63 4.21 7.92 8.20
N SER A 64 3.66 7.20 9.17
CA SER A 64 4.32 6.04 9.77
C SER A 64 4.52 4.92 8.76
N TYR A 65 3.48 4.60 7.99
CA TYR A 65 3.54 3.58 6.94
C TYR A 65 4.47 3.99 5.81
N ARG A 66 4.42 5.25 5.41
CA ARG A 66 5.32 5.79 4.38
C ARG A 66 6.78 5.67 4.80
N LYS A 67 7.08 5.97 6.04
CA LYS A 67 8.43 5.88 6.59
C LYS A 67 8.99 4.46 6.48
N VAL A 68 8.17 3.47 6.83
CA VAL A 68 8.53 2.05 6.69
C VAL A 68 8.66 1.65 5.23
N TYR A 69 7.75 2.11 4.37
CA TYR A 69 7.79 1.88 2.92
C TYR A 69 9.10 2.39 2.31
N ASP A 70 9.45 3.63 2.59
CA ASP A 70 10.68 4.25 2.08
C ASP A 70 11.92 3.51 2.57
N GLU A 71 11.96 3.12 3.85
CA GLU A 71 13.07 2.37 4.42
C GLU A 71 13.20 0.96 3.83
N TYR A 72 12.06 0.28 3.58
CA TYR A 72 12.05 -1.02 2.90
C TYR A 72 12.70 -0.91 1.53
N PHE A 73 12.27 0.04 0.70
CA PHE A 73 12.78 0.18 -0.66
C PHE A 73 14.22 0.69 -0.71
N ARG A 74 14.63 1.48 0.27
CA ARG A 74 16.04 1.88 0.41
C ARG A 74 16.93 0.63 0.57
N MET A 75 16.55 -0.27 1.46
CA MET A 75 17.29 -1.51 1.68
C MET A 75 17.15 -2.49 0.50
N TYR A 76 15.97 -2.53 -0.12
CA TYR A 76 15.73 -3.32 -1.32
C TYR A 76 16.67 -2.91 -2.46
N ASP A 77 16.81 -1.63 -2.70
CA ASP A 77 17.67 -1.07 -3.75
C ASP A 77 19.16 -1.29 -3.45
N GLU A 78 19.52 -1.42 -2.17
CA GLU A 78 20.88 -1.80 -1.75
C GLU A 78 21.19 -3.28 -1.97
N GLY A 79 20.20 -4.09 -2.33
CA GLY A 79 20.37 -5.50 -2.63
C GLY A 79 20.19 -6.44 -1.45
N LEU A 80 19.63 -5.96 -0.33
CA LEU A 80 19.32 -6.83 0.81
C LEU A 80 18.19 -7.80 0.45
N ASP A 81 18.25 -9.03 0.99
CA ASP A 81 17.16 -9.98 0.83
C ASP A 81 16.01 -9.71 1.83
N GLN A 82 14.88 -10.39 1.62
CA GLN A 82 13.67 -10.17 2.43
C GLN A 82 13.93 -10.36 3.93
N GLN A 83 14.65 -11.39 4.30
CA GLN A 83 14.94 -11.69 5.71
C GLN A 83 15.82 -10.62 6.34
N GLN A 84 16.83 -10.16 5.62
CA GLN A 84 17.71 -9.08 6.08
C GLN A 84 16.93 -7.79 6.29
N ILE A 85 16.05 -7.44 5.36
CA ILE A 85 15.20 -6.26 5.46
C ILE A 85 14.28 -6.34 6.68
N GLN A 86 13.59 -7.47 6.85
CA GLN A 86 12.70 -7.70 8.00
C GLN A 86 13.46 -7.56 9.33
N THR A 87 14.62 -8.17 9.43
CA THR A 87 15.44 -8.11 10.65
C THR A 87 15.86 -6.67 10.95
N ARG A 88 16.29 -5.93 9.96
CA ARG A 88 16.70 -4.54 10.14
C ARG A 88 15.54 -3.61 10.51
N LEU A 89 14.37 -3.82 9.93
CA LEU A 89 13.18 -3.06 10.29
C LEU A 89 12.76 -3.31 11.74
N LEU A 90 12.74 -4.56 12.17
CA LEU A 90 12.41 -4.95 13.55
C LEU A 90 13.40 -4.39 14.57
N ASN A 91 14.66 -4.24 14.20
CA ASN A 91 15.74 -3.74 15.06
C ASN A 91 16.09 -2.28 14.77
N SER A 92 15.21 -1.55 14.06
CA SER A 92 15.45 -0.14 13.75
C SER A 92 15.57 0.72 15.01
N GLN A 93 16.49 1.68 14.99
CA GLN A 93 16.61 2.67 16.03
C GLN A 93 15.46 3.68 16.01
N ASP A 94 14.79 3.80 14.86
CA ASP A 94 13.56 4.59 14.76
C ASP A 94 12.41 3.79 15.37
N MET A 95 11.86 4.32 16.45
CA MET A 95 10.79 3.68 17.22
C MET A 95 9.53 3.46 16.38
N VAL A 96 9.22 4.37 15.47
CA VAL A 96 8.06 4.27 14.57
C VAL A 96 8.22 3.10 13.64
N ILE A 97 9.38 2.98 12.98
CA ILE A 97 9.67 1.88 12.06
C ILE A 97 9.62 0.54 12.80
N ALA A 98 10.29 0.43 13.94
CA ALA A 98 10.31 -0.80 14.72
C ALA A 98 8.91 -1.22 15.19
N SER A 99 8.09 -0.26 15.62
CA SER A 99 6.71 -0.51 16.09
C SER A 99 5.82 -1.02 14.95
N VAL A 100 5.84 -0.36 13.80
CA VAL A 100 5.06 -0.79 12.63
C VAL A 100 5.52 -2.16 12.14
N ALA A 101 6.82 -2.40 12.08
CA ALA A 101 7.37 -3.69 11.67
C ALA A 101 6.93 -4.83 12.61
N LYS A 102 6.93 -4.61 13.90
CA LYS A 102 6.43 -5.59 14.88
C LYS A 102 4.95 -5.89 14.68
N GLU A 103 4.14 -4.87 14.50
CA GLU A 103 2.71 -5.03 14.27
C GLU A 103 2.42 -5.85 13.02
N LEU A 104 3.11 -5.55 11.92
CA LEU A 104 2.85 -6.20 10.64
C LEU A 104 3.49 -7.56 10.51
N LEU A 105 4.68 -7.78 11.06
CA LEU A 105 5.40 -9.03 10.90
C LEU A 105 5.11 -10.05 12.00
N ILE A 106 4.92 -9.61 13.23
CA ILE A 106 4.76 -10.53 14.37
C ILE A 106 3.28 -10.77 14.66
N GLU A 107 2.51 -9.72 14.89
CA GLU A 107 1.10 -9.87 15.27
C GLU A 107 0.26 -10.42 14.12
N LYS A 108 0.45 -9.88 12.92
CA LYS A 108 -0.27 -10.34 11.72
C LYS A 108 0.13 -11.76 11.32
N TYR A 109 1.39 -12.14 11.49
CA TYR A 109 1.86 -13.49 11.20
C TYR A 109 1.10 -14.55 11.99
N GLN A 110 0.87 -14.34 13.28
CA GLN A 110 0.10 -15.28 14.12
C GLN A 110 -1.32 -15.47 13.62
N ILE A 111 -2.00 -14.38 13.22
CA ILE A 111 -3.34 -14.41 12.66
C ILE A 111 -3.35 -15.14 11.31
N THR A 112 -2.37 -14.85 10.46
CA THR A 112 -2.24 -15.45 9.13
C THR A 112 -1.98 -16.95 9.19
N VAL A 113 -1.12 -17.41 10.10
CA VAL A 113 -0.83 -18.84 10.29
C VAL A 113 -2.12 -19.58 10.70
N LYS A 114 -2.89 -19.03 11.62
CA LYS A 114 -4.15 -19.61 12.04
C LYS A 114 -5.18 -19.67 10.92
N ALA A 115 -5.32 -18.59 10.15
CA ALA A 115 -6.20 -18.55 8.99
C ALA A 115 -5.73 -19.48 7.87
N PHE A 116 -4.42 -19.67 7.71
CA PHE A 116 -3.83 -20.57 6.73
C PHE A 116 -4.09 -22.06 7.06
N GLU A 117 -3.98 -22.43 8.31
CA GLU A 117 -4.32 -23.80 8.78
C GLU A 117 -5.78 -24.13 8.46
N ASP A 118 -6.68 -23.15 8.49
CA ASP A 118 -8.08 -23.32 8.22
C ASP A 118 -8.44 -23.33 6.72
N SER A 119 -7.62 -22.73 5.84
CA SER A 119 -8.00 -22.47 4.44
C SER A 119 -7.43 -23.42 3.39
N LEU A 120 -6.39 -24.19 3.67
CA LEU A 120 -5.71 -25.10 2.74
C LEU A 120 -5.20 -24.43 1.42
N THR A 121 -5.13 -23.09 1.36
CA THR A 121 -4.70 -22.35 0.19
C THR A 121 -3.19 -22.11 0.22
N THR A 122 -2.50 -22.30 -0.91
CA THR A 122 -1.06 -22.01 -0.98
C THR A 122 -0.80 -20.50 -0.86
N ASN A 123 0.37 -20.13 -0.33
CA ASN A 123 0.76 -18.72 -0.21
C ASN A 123 0.81 -18.02 -1.57
N ASP A 124 1.32 -18.69 -2.59
CA ASP A 124 1.39 -18.14 -3.95
C ASP A 124 0.00 -17.81 -4.49
N THR A 125 -0.97 -18.71 -4.31
CA THR A 125 -2.37 -18.48 -4.71
C THR A 125 -2.97 -17.32 -3.94
N ARG A 126 -2.72 -17.24 -2.65
CA ARG A 126 -3.19 -16.14 -1.79
C ARG A 126 -2.68 -14.79 -2.29
N LEU A 127 -1.39 -14.69 -2.56
CA LEU A 127 -0.76 -13.44 -3.01
C LEU A 127 -1.33 -12.98 -4.36
N VAL A 128 -1.47 -13.86 -5.32
CA VAL A 128 -2.00 -13.54 -6.65
C VAL A 128 -3.44 -13.05 -6.58
N MET A 129 -4.24 -13.58 -5.65
CA MET A 129 -5.63 -13.16 -5.46
C MET A 129 -5.75 -11.85 -4.69
N TYR A 130 -5.05 -11.73 -3.56
CA TYR A 130 -5.30 -10.64 -2.60
C TYR A 130 -4.48 -9.39 -2.84
N VAL A 131 -3.25 -9.49 -3.36
CA VAL A 131 -2.41 -8.30 -3.62
C VAL A 131 -3.07 -7.38 -4.66
N PRO A 132 -3.47 -7.85 -5.85
CA PRO A 132 -4.15 -6.99 -6.80
C PRO A 132 -5.48 -6.45 -6.28
N LYS A 133 -6.24 -7.28 -5.56
CA LYS A 133 -7.54 -6.88 -4.98
C LYS A 133 -7.37 -5.75 -3.95
N CYS A 134 -6.44 -5.89 -3.05
CA CYS A 134 -6.13 -4.87 -2.04
C CYS A 134 -5.68 -3.57 -2.71
N LEU A 135 -4.81 -3.67 -3.71
CA LEU A 135 -4.33 -2.53 -4.47
C LEU A 135 -5.46 -1.80 -5.21
N MET A 136 -6.34 -2.54 -5.88
CA MET A 136 -7.51 -1.97 -6.54
C MET A 136 -8.46 -1.29 -5.57
N THR A 137 -8.72 -1.89 -4.42
CA THR A 137 -9.54 -1.30 -3.36
C THR A 137 -8.95 0.02 -2.88
N TYR A 138 -7.66 0.05 -2.66
CA TYR A 138 -6.93 1.26 -2.25
C TYR A 138 -7.04 2.36 -3.31
N GLN A 139 -6.78 2.03 -4.56
CA GLN A 139 -6.86 2.99 -5.68
C GLN A 139 -8.27 3.53 -5.85
N CYS A 140 -9.30 2.68 -5.76
CA CYS A 140 -10.70 3.11 -5.84
C CYS A 140 -11.06 4.07 -4.71
N ARG A 141 -10.66 3.76 -3.47
CA ARG A 141 -10.90 4.64 -2.32
C ARG A 141 -10.20 5.99 -2.46
N LYS A 142 -8.97 6.00 -2.97
CA LYS A 142 -8.26 7.26 -3.26
C LYS A 142 -9.00 8.11 -4.28
N LEU A 143 -9.50 7.50 -5.35
CA LEU A 143 -10.27 8.20 -6.37
C LEU A 143 -11.58 8.75 -5.80
N GLU A 144 -12.28 7.99 -4.97
CA GLU A 144 -13.50 8.47 -4.28
C GLU A 144 -13.23 9.68 -3.41
N GLU A 145 -12.14 9.67 -2.65
CA GLU A 145 -11.74 10.81 -1.81
C GLU A 145 -11.36 12.03 -2.68
N MET A 146 -10.66 11.81 -3.78
CA MET A 146 -10.35 12.89 -4.73
C MET A 146 -11.60 13.50 -5.34
N VAL A 147 -12.57 12.68 -5.71
CA VAL A 147 -13.87 13.17 -6.26
C VAL A 147 -14.62 13.99 -5.22
N LYS A 148 -14.67 13.54 -3.96
CA LYS A 148 -15.30 14.30 -2.87
C LYS A 148 -14.64 15.65 -2.67
N GLU A 149 -13.32 15.70 -2.66
CA GLU A 149 -12.55 16.93 -2.49
C GLU A 149 -12.81 17.91 -3.65
N LEU A 150 -12.74 17.43 -4.88
CA LEU A 150 -13.01 18.24 -6.08
C LEU A 150 -14.44 18.75 -6.09
N SER A 151 -15.42 17.94 -5.69
CA SER A 151 -16.82 18.34 -5.59
C SER A 151 -17.02 19.44 -4.55
N ALA A 152 -16.36 19.32 -3.39
CA ALA A 152 -16.40 20.35 -2.35
C ALA A 152 -15.77 21.66 -2.81
N GLN A 153 -14.63 21.60 -3.50
CA GLN A 153 -13.98 22.78 -4.08
C GLN A 153 -14.87 23.46 -5.13
N LEU A 154 -15.52 22.68 -5.98
CA LEU A 154 -16.40 23.19 -7.02
C LEU A 154 -17.62 23.89 -6.42
N GLU A 155 -18.22 23.34 -5.37
CA GLU A 155 -19.34 23.99 -4.67
C GLU A 155 -18.92 25.28 -3.98
N ALA A 156 -17.75 25.30 -3.33
CA ALA A 156 -17.20 26.50 -2.72
C ALA A 156 -16.97 27.61 -3.75
N GLU A 157 -16.50 27.25 -4.95
CA GLU A 157 -16.31 28.19 -6.05
C GLU A 157 -17.63 28.73 -6.58
N LYS A 158 -18.65 27.89 -6.71
CA LYS A 158 -20.00 28.32 -7.11
C LYS A 158 -20.62 29.30 -6.12
N ASP A 159 -20.46 29.04 -4.82
CA ASP A 159 -20.95 29.94 -3.76
C ASP A 159 -20.22 31.27 -3.79
N LEU A 160 -18.92 31.27 -4.06
CA LEU A 160 -18.17 32.52 -4.23
C LEU A 160 -18.61 33.31 -5.44
N GLN A 161 -18.88 32.69 -6.58
CA GLN A 161 -19.41 33.35 -7.76
C GLN A 161 -20.79 33.94 -7.52
N LYS A 162 -21.68 33.24 -6.83
CA LYS A 162 -22.98 33.75 -6.43
C LYS A 162 -22.86 34.97 -5.53
N GLN A 163 -21.93 34.98 -4.58
CA GLN A 163 -21.67 36.14 -3.73
C GLN A 163 -21.19 37.35 -4.54
N ILE A 164 -20.34 37.14 -5.52
CA ILE A 164 -19.85 38.19 -6.42
C ILE A 164 -20.99 38.75 -7.27
N GLU A 165 -21.84 37.90 -7.78
CA GLU A 165 -23.02 38.33 -8.57
C GLU A 165 -24.01 39.16 -7.73
N ILE A 166 -24.19 38.85 -6.45
CA ILE A 166 -25.06 39.59 -5.54
C ILE A 166 -24.46 40.96 -5.21
N ILE A 167 -23.14 41.07 -5.09
CA ILE A 167 -22.45 42.33 -4.79
C ILE A 167 -22.37 43.24 -6.02
N ALA A 168 -22.33 42.66 -7.20
CA ALA A 168 -22.32 43.41 -8.44
C ALA A 168 -23.72 43.88 -8.79
#